data_e7144d205ef052f2093b227e216166a6
#
_entry.id   e7144d205ef052f2093b227e216166a6
#
_cell.length_a   1.000
_cell.length_b   1.000
_cell.length_c   1.000
_cell.angle_alpha   90.00
_cell.angle_beta   90.00
_cell.angle_gamma   90.00
#
_symmetry.space_group_name_H-M   'P 1'
#
loop_
_entity.id
_entity.type
_entity.pdbx_description
1 polymer ?
#
loop_
_entity_poly.entity_id
_entity_poly.type
_entity_poly.pdbx_seq_one_letter_code
_entity_poly.pdbx_strand_id
1 'polypeptide(L)'
;LRWREQGLRAIDEKKTGSLYFAEFSPPNSIDPMSSEAWVLANPAIGHTLSIAVLESEAQQPNRNAFLRSSVNLWTASANGWLQPGIWDELKTSEPMPKGGVLSIEQSQDESRYVGVRAAMNNAGKIQVCLEFVKDTLQDCWQAVEQACQDQTTRLLITPAVEMSLPPKFARRSSMVGNRELQRWTAATRAAILEKRIQHDGSTLFAQHVERAVAVKNQGAVTLSSIRSPGPIELARCLVFATAMVSKPANVGKPTIIYANG
;
A
#
# COMPACT_ATOMS: atom_id res chain seq x y z
N LEU A 1 10.68 13.23 -1.03
CA LEU A 1 9.73 12.16 -0.67
C LEU A 1 9.67 11.92 0.85
N ARG A 2 10.79 11.74 1.55
CA ARG A 2 10.84 11.44 3.00
C ARG A 2 10.01 12.42 3.86
N TRP A 3 10.15 13.73 3.65
CA TRP A 3 9.40 14.75 4.39
C TRP A 3 7.90 14.69 4.11
N ARG A 4 7.52 14.44 2.85
CA ARG A 4 6.12 14.27 2.47
C ARG A 4 5.48 13.08 3.20
N GLU A 5 6.16 11.95 3.21
CA GLU A 5 5.67 10.75 3.91
C GLU A 5 5.60 10.93 5.42
N GLN A 6 6.54 11.68 6.01
CA GLN A 6 6.47 12.06 7.42
C GLN A 6 5.26 12.94 7.71
N GLY A 7 4.97 13.92 6.82
CA GLY A 7 3.78 14.77 6.93
C GLY A 7 2.48 13.98 6.84
N LEU A 8 2.37 13.09 5.87
CA LEU A 8 1.19 12.23 5.71
C LEU A 8 0.99 11.27 6.87
N ARG A 9 2.07 10.66 7.37
CA ARG A 9 2.03 9.84 8.58
C ARG A 9 1.53 10.63 9.79
N ALA A 10 2.01 11.86 9.96
CA ALA A 10 1.55 12.73 11.05
C ALA A 10 0.05 13.04 10.95
N ILE A 11 -0.48 13.22 9.73
CA ILE A 11 -1.91 13.41 9.48
C ILE A 11 -2.70 12.14 9.84
N ASP A 12 -2.28 10.98 9.33
CA ASP A 12 -2.95 9.69 9.57
C ASP A 12 -2.96 9.33 11.08
N GLU A 13 -1.85 9.58 11.77
CA GLU A 13 -1.71 9.33 13.21
C GLU A 13 -2.27 10.46 14.09
N LYS A 14 -2.79 11.55 13.51
CA LYS A 14 -3.28 12.75 14.19
C LYS A 14 -2.27 13.33 15.19
N LYS A 15 -0.99 13.23 14.86
CA LYS A 15 0.10 13.76 15.70
C LYS A 15 0.32 15.24 15.44
N THR A 16 0.46 16.00 16.54
CA THR A 16 0.94 17.38 16.49
C THR A 16 2.47 17.39 16.67
N GLY A 17 3.16 18.23 15.90
CA GLY A 17 4.61 18.35 15.95
C GLY A 17 5.09 19.67 15.37
N SER A 18 6.40 19.84 15.26
CA SER A 18 7.03 21.03 14.67
C SER A 18 7.04 21.02 13.13
N LEU A 19 6.61 19.92 12.49
CA LEU A 19 6.54 19.83 11.04
C LEU A 19 5.27 20.51 10.53
N TYR A 20 5.45 21.62 9.79
CA TYR A 20 4.38 22.17 8.95
C TYR A 20 4.39 21.43 7.61
N PHE A 21 3.26 20.87 7.23
CA PHE A 21 3.07 20.18 5.96
C PHE A 21 1.83 20.72 5.24
N ALA A 22 2.04 21.20 4.02
CA ALA A 22 0.96 21.64 3.13
C ALA A 22 1.22 21.09 1.72
N GLU A 23 0.18 20.53 1.11
CA GLU A 23 0.21 20.01 -0.26
C GLU A 23 -0.99 20.56 -1.03
N PHE A 24 -0.73 21.18 -2.18
CA PHE A 24 -1.74 21.69 -3.08
C PHE A 24 -1.90 20.72 -4.25
N SER A 25 -2.84 19.80 -4.13
CA SER A 25 -3.23 18.87 -5.19
C SER A 25 -4.73 18.61 -5.09
N PRO A 26 -5.43 18.33 -6.21
CA PRO A 26 -6.84 17.95 -6.14
C PRO A 26 -6.99 16.57 -5.49
N PRO A 27 -8.08 16.33 -4.75
CA PRO A 27 -8.43 15.01 -4.28
C PRO A 27 -8.78 14.09 -5.47
N ASN A 28 -8.59 12.78 -5.29
CA ASN A 28 -8.82 11.80 -6.36
C ASN A 28 -10.29 11.72 -6.83
N SER A 29 -11.23 12.25 -6.04
CA SER A 29 -12.65 12.34 -6.39
C SER A 29 -12.99 13.38 -7.44
N ILE A 30 -12.06 14.29 -7.75
CA ILE A 30 -12.26 15.37 -8.74
C ILE A 30 -11.53 15.00 -10.03
N ASP A 31 -12.20 15.20 -11.19
CA ASP A 31 -11.55 15.02 -12.48
C ASP A 31 -10.33 15.93 -12.59
N PRO A 32 -9.12 15.39 -12.71
CA PRO A 32 -7.90 16.17 -12.77
C PRO A 32 -7.79 17.05 -14.01
N MET A 33 -8.65 16.86 -15.01
CA MET A 33 -8.75 17.73 -16.19
C MET A 33 -9.78 18.84 -16.04
N SER A 34 -10.43 18.97 -14.88
CA SER A 34 -11.39 20.04 -14.60
C SER A 34 -10.71 21.31 -14.10
N SER A 35 -11.32 22.46 -14.34
CA SER A 35 -10.89 23.75 -13.80
C SER A 35 -10.90 23.78 -12.26
N GLU A 36 -11.81 23.04 -11.63
CA GLU A 36 -11.87 22.87 -10.18
C GLU A 36 -10.59 22.21 -9.63
N ALA A 37 -10.12 21.13 -10.28
CA ALA A 37 -8.86 20.49 -9.91
C ALA A 37 -7.66 21.44 -10.04
N TRP A 38 -7.65 22.26 -11.09
CA TRP A 38 -6.55 23.20 -11.33
C TRP A 38 -6.49 24.32 -10.29
N VAL A 39 -7.65 24.82 -9.84
CA VAL A 39 -7.74 25.82 -8.76
C VAL A 39 -7.23 25.25 -7.44
N LEU A 40 -7.59 24.00 -7.10
CA LEU A 40 -7.09 23.33 -5.89
C LEU A 40 -5.57 23.07 -5.93
N ALA A 41 -5.03 22.82 -7.12
CA ALA A 41 -3.60 22.58 -7.30
C ALA A 41 -2.77 23.87 -7.29
N ASN A 42 -3.37 25.02 -7.64
CA ASN A 42 -2.63 26.25 -7.88
C ASN A 42 -3.27 27.44 -7.14
N PRO A 43 -2.92 27.68 -5.89
CA PRO A 43 -3.45 28.82 -5.12
C PRO A 43 -3.08 30.20 -5.71
N ALA A 44 -2.18 30.25 -6.70
CA ALA A 44 -1.79 31.46 -7.42
C ALA A 44 -2.77 31.86 -8.54
N ILE A 45 -3.77 31.02 -8.86
CA ILE A 45 -4.78 31.37 -9.88
C ILE A 45 -5.58 32.58 -9.44
N GLY A 46 -5.74 33.56 -10.36
CA GLY A 46 -6.38 34.82 -10.10
C GLY A 46 -5.44 35.91 -9.53
N HIS A 47 -4.20 35.54 -9.19
CA HIS A 47 -3.16 36.49 -8.77
C HIS A 47 -2.03 36.60 -9.80
N THR A 48 -1.20 35.57 -9.90
CA THR A 48 -0.04 35.53 -10.81
C THR A 48 -0.17 34.49 -11.91
N LEU A 49 -1.16 33.61 -11.83
CA LEU A 49 -1.44 32.57 -12.81
C LEU A 49 -2.84 32.72 -13.36
N SER A 50 -2.98 32.71 -14.69
CA SER A 50 -4.28 32.72 -15.38
C SER A 50 -4.76 31.31 -15.66
N ILE A 51 -6.05 31.04 -15.48
CA ILE A 51 -6.66 29.77 -15.82
C ILE A 51 -6.53 29.45 -17.33
N ALA A 52 -6.53 30.48 -18.19
CA ALA A 52 -6.36 30.32 -19.63
C ALA A 52 -4.99 29.71 -20.02
N VAL A 53 -3.95 29.93 -19.20
CA VAL A 53 -2.64 29.29 -19.40
C VAL A 53 -2.77 27.79 -19.17
N LEU A 54 -3.45 27.38 -18.09
CA LEU A 54 -3.68 25.97 -17.78
C LEU A 54 -4.57 25.28 -18.81
N GLU A 55 -5.58 25.98 -19.34
CA GLU A 55 -6.42 25.49 -20.44
C GLU A 55 -5.58 25.19 -21.68
N SER A 56 -4.67 26.10 -22.03
CA SER A 56 -3.76 25.90 -23.15
C SER A 56 -2.78 24.74 -22.92
N GLU A 57 -2.23 24.61 -21.71
CA GLU A 57 -1.34 23.51 -21.36
C GLU A 57 -2.07 22.16 -21.35
N ALA A 58 -3.33 22.12 -20.90
CA ALA A 58 -4.15 20.91 -20.87
C ALA A 58 -4.43 20.33 -22.26
N GLN A 59 -4.36 21.14 -23.32
CA GLN A 59 -4.52 20.71 -24.71
C GLN A 59 -3.28 20.05 -25.32
N GLN A 60 -2.14 20.08 -24.62
CA GLN A 60 -0.92 19.46 -25.11
C GLN A 60 -1.04 17.93 -25.17
N PRO A 61 -0.37 17.28 -26.13
CA PRO A 61 -0.44 15.83 -26.30
C PRO A 61 0.05 15.02 -25.07
N ASN A 62 0.96 15.58 -24.27
CA ASN A 62 1.51 14.93 -23.10
C ASN A 62 0.69 15.23 -21.84
N ARG A 63 -0.48 14.60 -21.73
CA ARG A 63 -1.38 14.73 -20.58
C ARG A 63 -0.67 14.45 -19.23
N ASN A 64 0.20 13.46 -19.18
CA ASN A 64 0.91 13.12 -17.92
C ASN A 64 1.89 14.23 -17.48
N ALA A 65 2.51 14.92 -18.42
CA ALA A 65 3.34 16.06 -18.10
C ALA A 65 2.50 17.19 -17.46
N PHE A 66 1.36 17.52 -18.07
CA PHE A 66 0.41 18.49 -17.55
C PHE A 66 -0.08 18.14 -16.15
N LEU A 67 -0.54 16.91 -15.94
CA LEU A 67 -1.04 16.45 -14.64
C LEU A 67 0.02 16.57 -13.54
N ARG A 68 1.28 16.32 -13.87
CA ARG A 68 2.39 16.40 -12.91
C ARG A 68 2.87 17.82 -12.65
N SER A 69 3.00 18.65 -13.70
CA SER A 69 3.59 19.99 -13.59
C SER A 69 2.58 21.06 -13.19
N SER A 70 1.34 20.92 -13.64
CA SER A 70 0.32 21.97 -13.55
C SER A 70 -0.88 21.59 -12.67
N VAL A 71 -1.09 20.30 -12.41
CA VAL A 71 -2.13 19.81 -11.48
C VAL A 71 -1.51 19.21 -10.21
N ASN A 72 -0.18 19.23 -10.08
CA ASN A 72 0.58 18.73 -8.92
C ASN A 72 0.24 17.28 -8.53
N LEU A 73 -0.25 16.50 -9.50
CA LEU A 73 -0.53 15.09 -9.27
C LEU A 73 0.73 14.25 -9.37
N TRP A 74 0.88 13.36 -8.42
CA TRP A 74 1.87 12.28 -8.51
C TRP A 74 1.37 11.26 -9.53
N THR A 75 1.56 11.56 -10.82
CA THR A 75 1.15 10.64 -11.88
C THR A 75 1.95 9.36 -11.76
N ALA A 76 1.25 8.24 -11.63
CA ALA A 76 1.85 6.94 -11.87
C ALA A 76 2.47 6.96 -13.27
N SER A 77 3.62 6.30 -13.44
CA SER A 77 4.19 6.13 -14.78
C SER A 77 3.13 5.48 -15.68
N ALA A 78 3.27 5.61 -17.01
CA ALA A 78 2.42 4.93 -17.99
C ALA A 78 2.27 3.41 -17.72
N ASN A 79 3.11 2.85 -16.85
CA ASN A 79 3.14 1.47 -16.39
C ASN A 79 2.71 1.32 -14.92
N GLY A 80 1.89 2.22 -14.37
CA GLY A 80 1.34 2.08 -13.02
C GLY A 80 0.67 0.73 -12.80
N TRP A 81 0.84 0.15 -11.61
CA TRP A 81 0.20 -1.12 -11.25
C TRP A 81 -1.33 -1.03 -11.31
N LEU A 82 -1.87 0.07 -10.78
CA LEU A 82 -3.30 0.41 -10.86
C LEU A 82 -3.49 1.72 -11.62
N GLN A 83 -4.66 1.88 -12.21
CA GLN A 83 -5.08 3.17 -12.74
C GLN A 83 -5.48 4.11 -11.59
N PRO A 84 -5.29 5.43 -11.73
CA PRO A 84 -5.72 6.39 -10.74
C PRO A 84 -7.20 6.24 -10.36
N GLY A 85 -7.52 6.39 -9.08
CA GLY A 85 -8.87 6.33 -8.54
C GLY A 85 -9.39 4.91 -8.21
N ILE A 86 -8.85 3.86 -8.81
CA ILE A 86 -9.32 2.47 -8.55
C ILE A 86 -9.18 2.12 -7.06
N TRP A 87 -8.07 2.53 -6.42
CA TRP A 87 -7.85 2.23 -5.02
C TRP A 87 -8.84 2.96 -4.12
N ASP A 88 -9.14 4.23 -4.38
CA ASP A 88 -10.04 5.04 -3.57
C ASP A 88 -11.48 4.51 -3.52
N GLU A 89 -11.95 3.89 -4.61
CA GLU A 89 -13.27 3.26 -4.66
C GLU A 89 -13.44 2.10 -3.67
N LEU A 90 -12.35 1.59 -3.11
CA LEU A 90 -12.35 0.42 -2.22
C LEU A 90 -12.30 0.80 -0.74
N LYS A 91 -12.32 2.10 -0.44
CA LYS A 91 -12.31 2.59 0.94
C LYS A 91 -13.55 2.14 1.70
N THR A 92 -13.35 1.72 2.95
CA THR A 92 -14.42 1.34 3.87
C THR A 92 -14.22 1.97 5.24
N SER A 93 -15.31 2.22 5.94
CA SER A 93 -15.32 2.62 7.35
C SER A 93 -15.56 1.43 8.29
N GLU A 94 -15.73 0.22 7.75
CA GLU A 94 -15.92 -0.97 8.57
C GLU A 94 -14.67 -1.25 9.42
N PRO A 95 -14.84 -1.66 10.68
CA PRO A 95 -13.72 -1.98 11.55
C PRO A 95 -12.94 -3.19 11.00
N MET A 96 -11.61 -3.13 11.12
CA MET A 96 -10.74 -4.22 10.68
C MET A 96 -11.06 -5.51 11.47
N PRO A 97 -11.30 -6.65 10.82
CA PRO A 97 -11.50 -7.92 11.52
C PRO A 97 -10.29 -8.31 12.36
N LYS A 98 -10.51 -9.11 13.40
CA LYS A 98 -9.44 -9.67 14.22
C LYS A 98 -8.65 -10.73 13.45
N GLY A 99 -7.40 -10.95 13.85
CA GLY A 99 -6.53 -11.97 13.27
C GLY A 99 -6.07 -11.67 11.85
N GLY A 100 -5.99 -12.69 11.03
CA GLY A 100 -5.56 -12.59 9.64
C GLY A 100 -4.06 -12.73 9.43
N VAL A 101 -3.50 -11.91 8.55
CA VAL A 101 -2.10 -11.97 8.15
C VAL A 101 -1.50 -10.57 8.20
N LEU A 102 -0.43 -10.40 8.96
CA LEU A 102 0.38 -9.18 9.03
C LEU A 102 1.66 -9.39 8.24
N SER A 103 1.86 -8.60 7.19
CA SER A 103 3.10 -8.58 6.42
C SER A 103 3.98 -7.42 6.84
N ILE A 104 5.27 -7.69 7.04
CA ILE A 104 6.26 -6.76 7.59
C ILE A 104 7.41 -6.63 6.60
N GLU A 105 7.79 -5.39 6.31
CA GLU A 105 8.92 -5.07 5.43
C GLU A 105 9.71 -3.88 5.97
N GLN A 106 11.01 -3.86 5.70
CA GLN A 106 11.87 -2.70 5.88
C GLN A 106 11.88 -1.87 4.61
N SER A 107 11.90 -0.54 4.74
CA SER A 107 12.07 0.35 3.60
C SER A 107 13.43 0.17 2.92
N GLN A 108 13.48 0.46 1.61
CA GLN A 108 14.69 0.28 0.81
C GLN A 108 15.85 1.16 1.29
N ASP A 109 15.57 2.31 1.89
CA ASP A 109 16.54 3.23 2.49
C ASP A 109 16.86 2.89 3.96
N GLU A 110 16.37 1.74 4.45
CA GLU A 110 16.54 1.23 5.81
C GLU A 110 16.04 2.16 6.93
N SER A 111 15.31 3.24 6.57
CA SER A 111 14.91 4.27 7.51
C SER A 111 13.67 3.94 8.33
N ARG A 112 12.92 2.89 7.95
CA ARG A 112 11.65 2.54 8.61
C ARG A 112 11.24 1.10 8.38
N TYR A 113 10.32 0.65 9.21
CA TYR A 113 9.64 -0.64 9.14
C TYR A 113 8.15 -0.42 8.98
N VAL A 114 7.52 -1.19 8.11
CA VAL A 114 6.09 -1.06 7.81
C VAL A 114 5.37 -2.37 8.02
N GLY A 115 4.10 -2.29 8.41
CA GLY A 115 3.22 -3.44 8.55
C GLY A 115 1.87 -3.20 7.91
N VAL A 116 1.44 -4.14 7.05
CA VAL A 116 0.10 -4.17 6.47
C VAL A 116 -0.59 -5.45 6.92
N ARG A 117 -1.77 -5.31 7.52
CA ARG A 117 -2.58 -6.44 7.93
C ARG A 117 -3.74 -6.65 6.97
N ALA A 118 -4.01 -7.92 6.65
CA ALA A 118 -5.15 -8.35 5.85
C ALA A 118 -5.94 -9.41 6.61
N ALA A 119 -7.27 -9.33 6.56
CA ALA A 119 -8.15 -10.35 7.13
C ALA A 119 -9.43 -10.47 6.28
N MET A 120 -10.06 -11.64 6.29
CA MET A 120 -11.35 -11.86 5.65
C MET A 120 -12.46 -11.29 6.54
N ASN A 121 -13.33 -10.45 5.98
CA ASN A 121 -14.51 -9.97 6.70
C ASN A 121 -15.69 -10.93 6.54
N ASN A 122 -16.77 -10.66 7.26
CA ASN A 122 -17.98 -11.50 7.24
C ASN A 122 -18.69 -11.52 5.87
N ALA A 123 -18.45 -10.55 5.02
CA ALA A 123 -18.98 -10.48 3.65
C ALA A 123 -18.12 -11.25 2.63
N GLY A 124 -17.06 -11.94 3.07
CA GLY A 124 -16.14 -12.67 2.21
C GLY A 124 -15.19 -11.77 1.41
N LYS A 125 -15.07 -10.49 1.77
CA LYS A 125 -14.07 -9.59 1.21
C LYS A 125 -12.81 -9.55 2.07
N ILE A 126 -11.68 -9.27 1.44
CA ILE A 126 -10.41 -9.07 2.13
C ILE A 126 -10.31 -7.62 2.56
N GLN A 127 -10.32 -7.39 3.86
CA GLN A 127 -10.08 -6.06 4.41
C GLN A 127 -8.61 -5.89 4.75
N VAL A 128 -8.02 -4.76 4.36
CA VAL A 128 -6.60 -4.43 4.58
C VAL A 128 -6.46 -3.10 5.29
N CYS A 129 -5.45 -2.99 6.14
CA CYS A 129 -5.13 -1.74 6.83
C CYS A 129 -3.63 -1.53 6.93
N LEU A 130 -3.24 -0.27 7.03
CA LEU A 130 -1.91 0.13 7.49
C LEU A 130 -1.82 -0.10 9.00
N GLU A 131 -1.19 -1.20 9.41
CA GLU A 131 -1.09 -1.55 10.83
C GLU A 131 -0.09 -0.66 11.58
N PHE A 132 1.08 -0.41 10.98
CA PHE A 132 2.07 0.49 11.55
C PHE A 132 3.12 0.97 10.54
N VAL A 133 3.76 2.11 10.90
CA VAL A 133 5.04 2.58 10.35
C VAL A 133 5.92 2.96 11.54
N LYS A 134 7.11 2.37 11.65
CA LYS A 134 8.06 2.58 12.75
C LYS A 134 9.44 2.89 12.22
N ASP A 135 10.16 3.76 12.92
CA ASP A 135 11.50 4.20 12.52
C ASP A 135 12.60 3.31 13.12
N THR A 136 12.28 2.54 14.16
CA THR A 136 13.24 1.62 14.79
C THR A 136 12.76 0.18 14.78
N LEU A 137 13.70 -0.75 14.76
CA LEU A 137 13.41 -2.18 14.82
C LEU A 137 12.72 -2.57 16.14
N GLN A 138 13.09 -1.92 17.23
CA GLN A 138 12.47 -2.15 18.53
C GLN A 138 10.99 -1.77 18.53
N ASP A 139 10.65 -0.57 18.02
CA ASP A 139 9.27 -0.13 17.92
C ASP A 139 8.47 -0.98 16.94
N CYS A 140 9.12 -1.47 15.87
CA CYS A 140 8.52 -2.42 14.94
C CYS A 140 8.04 -3.68 15.67
N TRP A 141 8.92 -4.33 16.44
CA TRP A 141 8.55 -5.56 17.16
C TRP A 141 7.54 -5.32 18.28
N GLN A 142 7.56 -4.14 18.92
CA GLN A 142 6.50 -3.75 19.87
C GLN A 142 5.14 -3.61 19.17
N ALA A 143 5.10 -2.97 17.98
CA ALA A 143 3.88 -2.86 17.19
C ALA A 143 3.37 -4.24 16.72
N VAL A 144 4.27 -5.12 16.30
CA VAL A 144 3.94 -6.52 15.96
C VAL A 144 3.35 -7.25 17.16
N GLU A 145 3.89 -7.05 18.35
CA GLU A 145 3.35 -7.65 19.58
C GLU A 145 1.92 -7.19 19.87
N GLN A 146 1.64 -5.91 19.70
CA GLN A 146 0.29 -5.36 19.84
C GLN A 146 -0.67 -5.94 18.81
N ALA A 147 -0.28 -5.97 17.54
CA ALA A 147 -1.08 -6.56 16.45
C ALA A 147 -1.30 -8.07 16.62
N CYS A 148 -0.39 -8.75 17.33
CA CYS A 148 -0.43 -10.19 17.60
C CYS A 148 -1.06 -10.56 18.94
N GLN A 149 -1.67 -9.65 19.67
CA GLN A 149 -2.47 -9.97 20.87
C GLN A 149 -3.57 -10.99 20.52
N ASP A 150 -4.12 -10.89 19.32
CA ASP A 150 -4.89 -11.97 18.73
C ASP A 150 -3.94 -13.08 18.24
N GLN A 151 -4.02 -14.22 18.91
CA GLN A 151 -3.16 -15.39 18.63
C GLN A 151 -3.37 -15.99 17.23
N THR A 152 -4.45 -15.63 16.54
CA THR A 152 -4.76 -16.12 15.19
C THR A 152 -4.02 -15.33 14.09
N THR A 153 -3.39 -14.19 14.42
CA THR A 153 -2.61 -13.40 13.45
C THR A 153 -1.34 -14.15 13.06
N ARG A 154 -1.17 -14.42 11.77
CA ARG A 154 0.06 -14.97 11.18
C ARG A 154 0.95 -13.85 10.66
N LEU A 155 2.26 -14.07 10.67
CA LEU A 155 3.24 -13.09 10.21
C LEU A 155 3.87 -13.51 8.88
N LEU A 156 4.03 -12.54 8.01
CA LEU A 156 4.87 -12.64 6.82
C LEU A 156 6.02 -11.65 6.96
N ILE A 157 7.22 -12.15 6.90
CA ILE A 157 8.43 -11.34 7.07
C ILE A 157 9.30 -11.43 5.81
N THR A 158 9.92 -10.32 5.47
CA THR A 158 10.91 -10.28 4.39
C THR A 158 12.31 -10.59 4.93
N PRO A 159 13.26 -10.98 4.08
CA PRO A 159 14.64 -11.29 4.50
C PRO A 159 15.31 -10.17 5.30
N ALA A 160 14.97 -8.92 5.03
CA ALA A 160 15.54 -7.77 5.74
C ALA A 160 15.27 -7.78 7.26
N VAL A 161 14.17 -8.40 7.72
CA VAL A 161 13.82 -8.47 9.15
C VAL A 161 13.96 -9.87 9.75
N GLU A 162 14.35 -10.87 8.95
CA GLU A 162 14.43 -12.28 9.37
C GLU A 162 15.39 -12.48 10.55
N MET A 163 16.59 -11.92 10.44
CA MET A 163 17.64 -12.10 11.46
C MET A 163 17.30 -11.48 12.82
N SER A 164 16.34 -10.56 12.83
CA SER A 164 15.88 -9.88 14.04
C SER A 164 14.57 -10.43 14.60
N LEU A 165 14.04 -11.50 14.00
CA LEU A 165 12.76 -12.08 14.39
C LEU A 165 12.81 -12.62 15.85
N PRO A 166 11.98 -12.07 16.77
CA PRO A 166 11.92 -12.59 18.12
C PRO A 166 11.45 -14.04 18.14
N PRO A 167 12.09 -14.94 18.94
CA PRO A 167 11.78 -16.37 18.99
C PRO A 167 10.30 -16.69 19.25
N LYS A 168 9.62 -15.84 20.02
CA LYS A 168 8.18 -15.99 20.34
C LYS A 168 7.28 -15.96 19.10
N PHE A 169 7.73 -15.36 17.99
CA PHE A 169 6.97 -15.29 16.76
C PHE A 169 7.36 -16.35 15.72
N ALA A 170 8.44 -17.10 15.91
CA ALA A 170 8.98 -18.01 14.91
C ALA A 170 7.93 -19.02 14.37
N ARG A 171 7.09 -19.60 15.25
CA ARG A 171 6.09 -20.59 14.85
C ARG A 171 4.94 -20.05 14.00
N ARG A 172 4.67 -18.73 14.06
CA ARG A 172 3.59 -18.09 13.30
C ARG A 172 4.09 -17.26 12.11
N SER A 173 5.41 -17.26 11.89
CA SER A 173 6.05 -16.49 10.82
C SER A 173 6.31 -17.37 9.60
N SER A 174 6.22 -16.76 8.43
CA SER A 174 6.62 -17.34 7.16
C SER A 174 7.41 -16.32 6.35
N MET A 175 8.43 -16.78 5.65
CA MET A 175 9.24 -15.92 4.77
C MET A 175 8.52 -15.64 3.47
N VAL A 176 8.61 -14.39 3.01
CA VAL A 176 8.14 -13.93 1.70
C VAL A 176 9.20 -13.05 1.05
N GLY A 177 9.25 -13.06 -0.27
CA GLY A 177 10.23 -12.28 -1.02
C GLY A 177 9.84 -12.10 -2.48
N ASN A 178 10.83 -11.85 -3.34
CA ASN A 178 10.61 -11.58 -4.75
C ASN A 178 9.88 -12.72 -5.49
N ARG A 179 10.08 -13.97 -5.08
CA ARG A 179 9.41 -15.13 -5.67
C ARG A 179 7.90 -15.07 -5.43
N GLU A 180 7.50 -14.77 -4.21
CA GLU A 180 6.10 -14.62 -3.80
C GLU A 180 5.49 -13.39 -4.47
N LEU A 181 6.23 -12.28 -4.56
CA LEU A 181 5.79 -11.08 -5.24
C LEU A 181 5.48 -11.37 -6.73
N GLN A 182 6.36 -12.07 -7.44
CA GLN A 182 6.12 -12.49 -8.83
C GLN A 182 4.87 -13.36 -8.99
N ARG A 183 4.63 -14.28 -8.04
CA ARG A 183 3.48 -15.19 -8.10
C ARG A 183 2.15 -14.52 -7.79
N TRP A 184 2.15 -13.50 -6.92
CA TRP A 184 0.91 -13.00 -6.33
C TRP A 184 0.50 -11.61 -6.80
N THR A 185 1.38 -10.83 -7.41
CA THR A 185 1.07 -9.46 -7.87
C THR A 185 -0.12 -9.42 -8.83
N ALA A 186 -0.17 -10.33 -9.81
CA ALA A 186 -1.26 -10.37 -10.77
C ALA A 186 -2.60 -10.77 -10.12
N ALA A 187 -2.59 -11.75 -9.22
CA ALA A 187 -3.79 -12.19 -8.50
C ALA A 187 -4.32 -11.11 -7.54
N THR A 188 -3.43 -10.39 -6.85
CA THR A 188 -3.82 -9.27 -6.00
C THR A 188 -4.43 -8.13 -6.83
N ARG A 189 -3.83 -7.82 -8.00
CA ARG A 189 -4.41 -6.83 -8.92
C ARG A 189 -5.81 -7.25 -9.38
N ALA A 190 -6.02 -8.50 -9.74
CA ALA A 190 -7.34 -9.01 -10.09
C ALA A 190 -8.34 -8.85 -8.95
N ALA A 191 -7.96 -9.19 -7.71
CA ALA A 191 -8.82 -9.01 -6.54
C ALA A 191 -9.19 -7.54 -6.26
N ILE A 192 -8.30 -6.60 -6.54
CA ILE A 192 -8.57 -5.16 -6.49
C ILE A 192 -9.61 -4.77 -7.55
N LEU A 193 -9.38 -5.14 -8.81
CA LEU A 193 -10.26 -4.81 -9.93
C LEU A 193 -11.67 -5.44 -9.79
N GLU A 194 -11.75 -6.61 -9.18
CA GLU A 194 -13.00 -7.31 -8.87
C GLU A 194 -13.67 -6.81 -7.58
N LYS A 195 -13.14 -5.76 -6.96
CA LYS A 195 -13.66 -5.15 -5.71
C LYS A 195 -13.79 -6.16 -4.54
N ARG A 196 -12.91 -7.17 -4.53
CA ARG A 196 -12.83 -8.15 -3.45
C ARG A 196 -11.96 -7.68 -2.27
N ILE A 197 -11.26 -6.54 -2.42
CA ILE A 197 -10.45 -5.91 -1.38
C ILE A 197 -11.14 -4.63 -0.92
N GLN A 198 -11.04 -4.34 0.37
CA GLN A 198 -11.44 -3.07 0.98
C GLN A 198 -10.28 -2.56 1.86
N HIS A 199 -10.15 -1.23 2.05
CA HIS A 199 -9.07 -0.67 2.86
C HIS A 199 -9.53 0.45 3.79
N ASP A 200 -8.71 0.76 4.81
CA ASP A 200 -8.96 1.74 5.88
C ASP A 200 -8.94 3.21 5.45
N GLY A 201 -8.55 3.50 4.20
CA GLY A 201 -8.44 4.86 3.68
C GLY A 201 -7.19 5.61 4.13
N SER A 202 -6.17 4.93 4.66
CA SER A 202 -4.87 5.54 4.98
C SER A 202 -4.25 6.20 3.75
N THR A 203 -3.94 7.48 3.86
CA THR A 203 -3.38 8.30 2.77
C THR A 203 -1.98 7.83 2.38
N LEU A 204 -1.17 7.46 3.36
CA LEU A 204 0.18 6.94 3.12
C LEU A 204 0.12 5.59 2.39
N PHE A 205 -0.81 4.72 2.78
CA PHE A 205 -1.00 3.43 2.12
C PHE A 205 -1.44 3.62 0.66
N ALA A 206 -2.44 4.48 0.42
CA ALA A 206 -2.92 4.81 -0.92
C ALA A 206 -1.77 5.26 -1.83
N GLN A 207 -0.89 6.14 -1.35
CA GLN A 207 0.24 6.62 -2.13
C GLN A 207 1.25 5.55 -2.51
N HIS A 208 1.53 4.59 -1.62
CA HIS A 208 2.41 3.47 -1.95
C HIS A 208 1.81 2.55 -3.01
N VAL A 209 0.47 2.38 -2.99
CA VAL A 209 -0.26 1.57 -3.96
C VAL A 209 -0.32 2.27 -5.32
N GLU A 210 -0.65 3.55 -5.35
CA GLU A 210 -0.83 4.32 -6.59
C GLU A 210 0.47 4.55 -7.36
N ARG A 211 1.59 4.78 -6.64
CA ARG A 211 2.89 4.97 -7.28
C ARG A 211 3.59 3.66 -7.66
N ALA A 212 3.06 2.52 -7.24
CA ALA A 212 3.66 1.23 -7.55
C ALA A 212 3.65 0.97 -9.07
N VAL A 213 4.80 0.62 -9.60
CA VAL A 213 4.99 0.26 -11.00
C VAL A 213 5.10 -1.24 -11.15
N ALA A 214 4.27 -1.80 -12.02
CA ALA A 214 4.35 -3.21 -12.37
C ALA A 214 5.24 -3.43 -13.59
N VAL A 215 6.12 -4.42 -13.51
CA VAL A 215 7.01 -4.82 -14.60
C VAL A 215 6.80 -6.30 -14.93
N LYS A 216 6.96 -6.65 -16.21
CA LYS A 216 7.02 -8.06 -16.62
C LYS A 216 8.46 -8.55 -16.54
N ASN A 217 8.67 -9.64 -15.84
CA ASN A 217 9.95 -10.31 -15.75
C ASN A 217 9.74 -11.81 -15.93
N GLN A 218 10.37 -12.40 -16.95
CA GLN A 218 10.27 -13.83 -17.27
C GLN A 218 8.81 -14.36 -17.32
N GLY A 219 7.91 -13.58 -17.93
CA GLY A 219 6.49 -13.94 -18.04
C GLY A 219 5.62 -13.63 -16.82
N ALA A 220 6.21 -13.30 -15.68
CA ALA A 220 5.47 -12.89 -14.47
C ALA A 220 5.37 -11.37 -14.35
N VAL A 221 4.30 -10.90 -13.72
CA VAL A 221 4.14 -9.48 -13.35
C VAL A 221 4.57 -9.32 -11.89
N THR A 222 5.43 -8.34 -11.63
CA THR A 222 5.91 -8.02 -10.27
C THR A 222 5.96 -6.52 -10.04
N LEU A 223 5.86 -6.09 -8.78
CA LEU A 223 6.09 -4.68 -8.41
C LEU A 223 7.59 -4.40 -8.39
N SER A 224 7.97 -3.24 -8.93
CA SER A 224 9.37 -2.82 -9.02
C SER A 224 9.62 -1.57 -8.19
N SER A 225 10.36 -1.70 -7.09
CA SER A 225 10.80 -0.55 -6.29
C SER A 225 11.73 0.39 -7.07
N ILE A 226 12.53 -0.17 -8.00
CA ILE A 226 13.47 0.63 -8.83
C ILE A 226 12.73 1.49 -9.87
N ARG A 227 11.62 0.97 -10.43
CA ARG A 227 10.84 1.68 -11.46
C ARG A 227 9.77 2.59 -10.88
N SER A 228 9.42 2.39 -9.63
CA SER A 228 8.44 3.21 -8.92
C SER A 228 9.06 4.56 -8.54
N PRO A 229 8.32 5.68 -8.66
CA PRO A 229 8.84 7.02 -8.38
C PRO A 229 9.06 7.31 -6.88
N GLY A 230 8.97 6.31 -6.03
CA GLY A 230 9.19 6.40 -4.58
C GLY A 230 8.92 5.09 -3.87
N PRO A 231 8.90 5.09 -2.54
CA PRO A 231 8.72 3.89 -1.73
C PRO A 231 7.39 3.18 -2.02
N ILE A 232 7.41 1.86 -2.08
CA ILE A 232 6.26 0.99 -2.35
C ILE A 232 6.14 -0.21 -1.40
N GLU A 233 6.81 -0.16 -0.26
CA GLU A 233 6.86 -1.26 0.71
C GLU A 233 5.44 -1.66 1.15
N LEU A 234 4.56 -0.68 1.39
CA LEU A 234 3.17 -0.97 1.75
C LEU A 234 2.41 -1.68 0.63
N ALA A 235 2.66 -1.34 -0.64
CA ALA A 235 2.07 -2.06 -1.78
C ALA A 235 2.61 -3.49 -1.89
N ARG A 236 3.88 -3.72 -1.58
CA ARG A 236 4.47 -5.07 -1.53
C ARG A 236 3.87 -5.89 -0.38
N CYS A 237 3.79 -5.31 0.80
CA CYS A 237 3.11 -5.92 1.95
C CYS A 237 1.63 -6.24 1.67
N LEU A 238 0.91 -5.36 0.94
CA LEU A 238 -0.45 -5.62 0.47
C LEU A 238 -0.51 -6.91 -0.36
N VAL A 239 0.39 -7.07 -1.34
CA VAL A 239 0.43 -8.28 -2.18
C VAL A 239 0.64 -9.52 -1.33
N PHE A 240 1.58 -9.48 -0.41
CA PHE A 240 1.88 -10.63 0.46
C PHE A 240 0.71 -10.99 1.37
N ALA A 241 0.19 -10.02 2.12
CA ALA A 241 -0.87 -10.23 3.09
C ALA A 241 -2.17 -10.70 2.42
N THR A 242 -2.59 -10.05 1.33
CA THR A 242 -3.80 -10.39 0.57
C THR A 242 -3.73 -11.80 -0.01
N ALA A 243 -2.62 -12.15 -0.66
CA ALA A 243 -2.46 -13.46 -1.26
C ALA A 243 -2.47 -14.58 -0.22
N MET A 244 -1.89 -14.34 0.95
CA MET A 244 -1.87 -15.33 2.02
C MET A 244 -3.25 -15.53 2.68
N VAL A 245 -4.03 -14.47 2.85
CA VAL A 245 -5.41 -14.56 3.33
C VAL A 245 -6.31 -15.28 2.32
N SER A 246 -6.06 -15.10 1.02
CA SER A 246 -6.83 -15.75 -0.06
C SER A 246 -6.54 -17.23 -0.22
N LYS A 247 -5.42 -17.73 0.32
CA LYS A 247 -5.11 -19.15 0.23
C LYS A 247 -6.12 -19.96 1.04
N PRO A 248 -6.72 -21.02 0.46
CA PRO A 248 -7.53 -21.94 1.24
C PRO A 248 -6.69 -22.49 2.41
N ALA A 249 -7.31 -22.59 3.58
CA ALA A 249 -6.69 -23.28 4.69
C ALA A 249 -6.29 -24.68 4.21
N ASN A 250 -5.01 -25.05 4.38
CA ASN A 250 -4.59 -26.43 4.18
C ASN A 250 -5.33 -27.27 5.23
N VAL A 251 -6.49 -27.78 4.87
CA VAL A 251 -7.12 -28.87 5.58
C VAL A 251 -6.22 -30.07 5.28
N GLY A 252 -5.29 -30.33 6.20
CA GLY A 252 -4.45 -31.53 6.10
C GLY A 252 -5.38 -32.73 5.94
N LYS A 253 -5.22 -33.50 4.85
CA LYS A 253 -5.92 -34.78 4.74
C LYS A 253 -5.51 -35.60 5.96
N PRO A 254 -6.45 -36.10 6.75
CA PRO A 254 -6.10 -36.97 7.86
C PRO A 254 -5.33 -38.18 7.29
N THR A 255 -4.07 -38.32 7.71
CA THR A 255 -3.29 -39.50 7.38
C THR A 255 -3.70 -40.55 8.39
N ILE A 256 -4.45 -41.55 7.94
CA ILE A 256 -4.75 -42.72 8.77
C ILE A 256 -3.48 -43.60 8.74
N ILE A 257 -2.77 -43.64 9.85
CA ILE A 257 -1.67 -44.58 10.04
C ILE A 257 -2.30 -45.87 10.57
N TYR A 258 -2.32 -46.93 9.75
CA TYR A 258 -2.63 -48.25 10.21
C TYR A 258 -1.41 -48.81 10.95
N ALA A 259 -1.53 -48.98 12.25
CA ALA A 259 -0.59 -49.84 12.99
C ALA A 259 -0.93 -51.29 12.65
N ASN A 260 -0.15 -51.91 11.79
CA ASN A 260 -0.20 -53.36 11.64
C ASN A 260 0.44 -53.98 12.91
N GLY A 261 -0.35 -54.69 13.67
CA GLY A 261 0.11 -55.54 14.78
C GLY A 261 0.80 -56.79 14.30
#